data_b64b7747c5a20d6749d327a7637eac25
#
_entry.id   b64b7747c5a20d6749d327a7637eac25
#
_cell.length_a   1.000
_cell.length_b   1.000
_cell.length_c   1.000
_cell.angle_alpha   90.00
_cell.angle_beta   90.00
_cell.angle_gamma   90.00
#
_symmetry.space_group_name_H-M   'P 1'
#
loop_
_entity.id
_entity.type
_entity.pdbx_description
1 polymer ?
#
loop_
_entity_poly.entity_id
_entity_poly.type
_entity_poly.pdbx_seq_one_letter_code
_entity_poly.pdbx_strand_id
1 'polypeptide(L)'
;MAEAMGYMRRGELVPDSTVWQMVRERGDCLQCAAGFLLDGFPRTVPQAEQLQAYMEGEGLALDGVLDYEIPMAEIIARLSGRRVCEKCKAVFHITWRPSSTEGICDDCGGRLYQREDDQPKSIVTRLEVYRHSTAPLVEYYKEQGLLLSLDATGSPEDIFARTMHSLQARSESLSKQPAGERV
;
A
#
# COMPACT_ATOMS: atom_id res chain seq x y z
N MET A 1 -3.69 12.11 16.02
CA MET A 1 -4.07 10.68 15.82
C MET A 1 -5.58 10.45 15.78
N ALA A 2 -6.39 11.01 16.70
CA ALA A 2 -7.86 10.81 16.70
C ALA A 2 -8.55 11.31 15.41
N GLU A 3 -8.14 12.43 14.86
CA GLU A 3 -8.69 13.00 13.63
C GLU A 3 -8.39 12.12 12.41
N ALA A 4 -7.16 11.64 12.26
CA ALA A 4 -6.79 10.72 11.18
C ALA A 4 -7.62 9.42 11.19
N MET A 5 -7.90 8.88 12.37
CA MET A 5 -8.78 7.70 12.51
C MET A 5 -10.22 7.98 12.04
N GLY A 6 -10.71 9.21 12.20
CA GLY A 6 -12.03 9.60 11.70
C GLY A 6 -12.13 9.50 10.16
N TYR A 7 -11.14 10.00 9.44
CA TYR A 7 -11.07 9.87 7.98
C TYR A 7 -11.00 8.39 7.55
N MET A 8 -10.12 7.61 8.18
CA MET A 8 -9.94 6.18 7.84
C MET A 8 -11.24 5.37 8.02
N ARG A 9 -12.01 5.61 9.11
CA ARG A 9 -13.28 4.91 9.35
C ARG A 9 -14.33 5.16 8.26
N ARG A 10 -14.33 6.36 7.67
CA ARG A 10 -15.22 6.72 6.56
C ARG A 10 -14.71 6.26 5.19
N GLY A 11 -13.49 5.71 5.11
CA GLY A 11 -12.84 5.33 3.86
C GLY A 11 -12.24 6.50 3.09
N GLU A 12 -12.11 7.66 3.74
CA GLU A 12 -11.51 8.88 3.19
C GLU A 12 -9.99 8.87 3.38
N LEU A 13 -9.28 9.72 2.60
CA LEU A 13 -7.86 9.98 2.84
C LEU A 13 -7.68 10.94 3.99
N VAL A 14 -6.64 10.69 4.79
CA VAL A 14 -6.14 11.65 5.77
C VAL A 14 -5.54 12.84 5.02
N PRO A 15 -5.72 14.10 5.49
CA PRO A 15 -5.14 15.28 4.84
C PRO A 15 -3.63 15.14 4.58
N ASP A 16 -3.18 15.55 3.40
CA ASP A 16 -1.79 15.38 2.94
C ASP A 16 -0.78 15.98 3.92
N SER A 17 -1.09 17.13 4.51
CA SER A 17 -0.22 17.77 5.52
C SER A 17 0.02 16.89 6.75
N THR A 18 -1.01 16.19 7.23
CA THR A 18 -0.91 15.29 8.38
C THR A 18 -0.09 14.04 8.02
N VAL A 19 -0.36 13.46 6.84
CA VAL A 19 0.41 12.30 6.35
C VAL A 19 1.88 12.67 6.17
N TRP A 20 2.13 13.82 5.57
CA TRP A 20 3.49 14.31 5.33
C TRP A 20 4.28 14.54 6.62
N GLN A 21 3.63 15.10 7.64
CA GLN A 21 4.27 15.24 8.96
C GLN A 21 4.69 13.89 9.52
N MET A 22 3.85 12.86 9.43
CA MET A 22 4.17 11.51 9.89
C MET A 22 5.34 10.89 9.10
N VAL A 23 5.40 11.12 7.79
CA VAL A 23 6.52 10.66 6.94
C VAL A 23 7.82 11.35 7.33
N ARG A 24 7.80 12.66 7.54
CA ARG A 24 8.98 13.42 7.98
C ARG A 24 9.51 13.00 9.36
N GLU A 25 8.62 12.73 10.32
CA GLU A 25 9.00 12.22 11.65
C GLU A 25 9.71 10.85 11.58
N ARG A 26 9.51 10.12 10.46
CA ARG A 26 10.21 8.86 10.15
C ARG A 26 11.38 9.02 9.18
N GLY A 27 11.65 10.24 8.74
CA GLY A 27 12.65 10.54 7.72
C GLY A 27 14.05 10.02 8.06
N ASP A 28 14.46 10.10 9.31
CA ASP A 28 15.74 9.54 9.77
C ASP A 28 15.84 8.02 9.52
N CYS A 29 14.71 7.30 9.46
CA CYS A 29 14.67 5.88 9.13
C CYS A 29 14.81 5.62 7.62
N LEU A 30 14.48 6.60 6.75
CA LEU A 30 14.65 6.48 5.29
C LEU A 30 16.12 6.52 4.88
N GLN A 31 16.97 7.10 5.71
CA GLN A 31 18.44 7.15 5.52
C GLN A 31 19.13 5.85 5.96
N CYS A 32 18.39 4.85 6.39
CA CYS A 32 18.95 3.55 6.77
C CYS A 32 19.68 2.91 5.58
N ALA A 33 20.90 2.45 5.81
CA ALA A 33 21.81 1.93 4.79
C ALA A 33 21.27 0.73 3.96
N ALA A 34 20.18 0.14 4.37
CA ALA A 34 19.55 -1.03 3.72
C ALA A 34 18.40 -0.69 2.76
N GLY A 35 18.02 0.59 2.64
CA GLY A 35 16.84 1.02 1.87
C GLY A 35 15.53 0.97 2.69
N PHE A 36 14.41 1.27 2.05
CA PHE A 36 13.08 1.32 2.67
C PHE A 36 11.98 0.88 1.71
N LEU A 37 10.85 0.52 2.26
CA LEU A 37 9.60 0.26 1.56
C LEU A 37 8.51 1.15 2.15
N LEU A 38 7.78 1.87 1.29
CA LEU A 38 6.60 2.64 1.67
C LEU A 38 5.34 1.85 1.26
N ASP A 39 4.49 1.54 2.23
CA ASP A 39 3.23 0.83 2.00
C ASP A 39 2.05 1.80 2.15
N GLY A 40 1.27 1.96 1.08
CA GLY A 40 0.10 2.82 1.03
C GLY A 40 0.42 4.32 1.10
N PHE A 41 1.61 4.73 0.73
CA PHE A 41 2.04 6.12 0.57
C PHE A 41 3.06 6.21 -0.59
N PRO A 42 2.99 7.25 -1.46
CA PRO A 42 1.96 8.29 -1.55
C PRO A 42 0.61 7.75 -2.05
N ARG A 43 -0.47 8.51 -1.81
CA ARG A 43 -1.82 8.23 -2.31
C ARG A 43 -2.41 9.35 -3.16
N THR A 44 -1.67 10.45 -3.33
CA THR A 44 -2.04 11.58 -4.19
C THR A 44 -0.81 12.08 -4.94
N VAL A 45 -1.01 12.70 -6.10
CA VAL A 45 0.10 13.29 -6.87
C VAL A 45 0.86 14.35 -6.05
N PRO A 46 0.20 15.26 -5.32
CA PRO A 46 0.91 16.20 -4.44
C PRO A 46 1.80 15.53 -3.38
N GLN A 47 1.34 14.39 -2.82
CA GLN A 47 2.18 13.60 -1.90
C GLN A 47 3.42 13.02 -2.61
N ALA A 48 3.26 12.56 -3.85
CA ALA A 48 4.35 12.00 -4.64
C ALA A 48 5.41 13.07 -4.98
N GLU A 49 4.96 14.27 -5.37
CA GLU A 49 5.84 15.41 -5.64
C GLU A 49 6.61 15.85 -4.38
N GLN A 50 5.93 15.89 -3.23
CA GLN A 50 6.58 16.20 -1.95
C GLN A 50 7.58 15.13 -1.54
N LEU A 51 7.26 13.85 -1.75
CA LEU A 51 8.19 12.75 -1.48
C LEU A 51 9.42 12.84 -2.38
N GLN A 52 9.24 13.09 -3.66
CA GLN A 52 10.32 13.24 -4.62
C GLN A 52 11.26 14.39 -4.21
N ALA A 53 10.72 15.56 -3.93
CA ALA A 53 11.53 16.73 -3.50
C ALA A 53 12.29 16.45 -2.19
N TYR A 54 11.68 15.73 -1.25
CA TYR A 54 12.35 15.34 -0.02
C TYR A 54 13.51 14.37 -0.29
N MET A 55 13.28 13.33 -1.10
CA MET A 55 14.29 12.33 -1.41
C MET A 55 15.49 12.93 -2.18
N GLU A 56 15.21 13.82 -3.15
CA GLU A 56 16.26 14.57 -3.87
C GLU A 56 17.12 15.40 -2.91
N GLY A 57 16.49 16.07 -1.94
CA GLY A 57 17.20 16.81 -0.89
C GLY A 57 18.10 15.97 0.00
N GLU A 58 17.75 14.71 0.21
CA GLU A 58 18.50 13.73 1.01
C GLU A 58 19.46 12.86 0.15
N GLY A 59 19.53 13.09 -1.16
CA GLY A 59 20.34 12.29 -2.08
C GLY A 59 19.83 10.85 -2.24
N LEU A 60 18.53 10.63 -2.05
CA LEU A 60 17.86 9.34 -2.19
C LEU A 60 17.08 9.29 -3.52
N ALA A 61 16.90 8.09 -4.06
CA ALA A 61 16.09 7.84 -5.24
C ALA A 61 15.16 6.67 -5.03
N LEU A 62 14.01 6.66 -5.73
CA LEU A 62 13.12 5.50 -5.79
C LEU A 62 13.64 4.51 -6.83
N ASP A 63 13.79 3.25 -6.46
CA ASP A 63 14.14 2.19 -7.39
C ASP A 63 12.94 1.75 -8.24
N GLY A 64 11.73 1.85 -7.71
CA GLY A 64 10.49 1.53 -8.41
C GLY A 64 9.25 1.69 -7.55
N VAL A 65 8.09 1.69 -8.21
CA VAL A 65 6.78 1.78 -7.58
C VAL A 65 5.96 0.59 -8.05
N LEU A 66 5.52 -0.24 -7.11
CA LEU A 66 4.70 -1.42 -7.37
C LEU A 66 3.23 -1.01 -7.43
N ASP A 67 2.61 -1.23 -8.58
CA ASP A 67 1.17 -1.09 -8.77
C ASP A 67 0.51 -2.47 -8.91
N TYR A 68 -0.32 -2.83 -7.95
CA TYR A 68 -1.01 -4.12 -7.90
C TYR A 68 -2.38 -4.02 -8.57
N GLU A 69 -2.47 -4.48 -9.80
CA GLU A 69 -3.70 -4.49 -10.59
C GLU A 69 -4.60 -5.67 -10.21
N ILE A 70 -5.85 -5.38 -9.93
CA ILE A 70 -6.84 -6.39 -9.53
C ILE A 70 -8.26 -5.96 -9.97
N PRO A 71 -9.11 -6.88 -10.45
CA PRO A 71 -10.49 -6.58 -10.80
C PRO A 71 -11.29 -6.01 -9.62
N MET A 72 -12.11 -5.00 -9.88
CA MET A 72 -12.92 -4.31 -8.87
C MET A 72 -13.77 -5.28 -8.03
N ALA A 73 -14.38 -6.27 -8.68
CA ALA A 73 -15.20 -7.26 -7.99
C ALA A 73 -14.41 -8.05 -6.93
N GLU A 74 -13.13 -8.34 -7.24
CA GLU A 74 -12.25 -9.06 -6.32
C GLU A 74 -11.80 -8.16 -5.15
N ILE A 75 -11.56 -6.85 -5.40
CA ILE A 75 -11.29 -5.89 -4.33
C ILE A 75 -12.45 -5.87 -3.33
N ILE A 76 -13.68 -5.74 -3.82
CA ILE A 76 -14.88 -5.73 -2.99
C ILE A 76 -14.98 -7.03 -2.18
N ALA A 77 -14.79 -8.19 -2.82
CA ALA A 77 -14.83 -9.48 -2.15
C ALA A 77 -13.76 -9.60 -1.06
N ARG A 78 -12.51 -9.19 -1.36
CA ARG A 78 -11.41 -9.21 -0.38
C ARG A 78 -11.67 -8.30 0.83
N LEU A 79 -12.17 -7.10 0.61
CA LEU A 79 -12.44 -6.15 1.70
C LEU A 79 -13.64 -6.58 2.55
N SER A 80 -14.76 -6.94 1.93
CA SER A 80 -15.98 -7.34 2.66
C SER A 80 -15.82 -8.62 3.47
N GLY A 81 -14.98 -9.55 2.99
CA GLY A 81 -14.71 -10.82 3.66
C GLY A 81 -13.61 -10.75 4.73
N ARG A 82 -12.85 -9.66 4.80
CA ARG A 82 -11.74 -9.51 5.75
C ARG A 82 -12.22 -9.52 7.20
N ARG A 83 -11.47 -10.22 8.04
CA ARG A 83 -11.62 -10.22 9.50
C ARG A 83 -10.27 -9.97 10.15
N VAL A 84 -10.26 -9.25 11.24
CA VAL A 84 -9.02 -8.87 11.96
C VAL A 84 -9.17 -9.24 13.43
N CYS A 85 -8.12 -9.80 14.00
CA CYS A 85 -8.10 -10.12 15.42
C CYS A 85 -7.96 -8.85 16.28
N GLU A 86 -8.82 -8.69 17.29
CA GLU A 86 -8.76 -7.55 18.23
C GLU A 86 -7.43 -7.49 19.00
N LYS A 87 -6.86 -8.66 19.33
CA LYS A 87 -5.65 -8.78 20.15
C LYS A 87 -4.36 -8.72 19.34
N CYS A 88 -4.12 -9.70 18.46
CA CYS A 88 -2.84 -9.86 17.76
C CYS A 88 -2.81 -9.22 16.37
N LYS A 89 -3.93 -8.65 15.89
CA LYS A 89 -4.10 -8.03 14.57
C LYS A 89 -3.92 -8.98 13.39
N ALA A 90 -3.86 -10.29 13.61
CA ALA A 90 -3.84 -11.28 12.54
C ALA A 90 -5.05 -11.12 11.62
N VAL A 91 -4.82 -11.27 10.31
CA VAL A 91 -5.83 -11.07 9.27
C VAL A 91 -6.33 -12.43 8.78
N PHE A 92 -7.65 -12.57 8.75
CA PHE A 92 -8.38 -13.71 8.23
C PHE A 92 -9.34 -13.27 7.12
N HIS A 93 -9.88 -14.23 6.40
CA HIS A 93 -10.91 -13.97 5.40
C HIS A 93 -11.98 -15.08 5.47
N ILE A 94 -13.25 -14.68 5.44
CA ILE A 94 -14.38 -15.64 5.60
C ILE A 94 -14.38 -16.79 4.59
N THR A 95 -13.80 -16.61 3.40
CA THR A 95 -13.76 -17.62 2.33
C THR A 95 -12.36 -18.17 2.09
N TRP A 96 -11.35 -17.29 1.95
CA TRP A 96 -10.01 -17.72 1.47
C TRP A 96 -9.04 -18.09 2.60
N ARG A 97 -9.28 -17.58 3.80
CA ARG A 97 -8.53 -17.93 5.01
C ARG A 97 -9.46 -17.89 6.22
N PRO A 98 -10.47 -18.78 6.29
CA PRO A 98 -11.36 -18.82 7.44
C PRO A 98 -10.60 -19.25 8.69
N SER A 99 -11.05 -18.79 9.86
CA SER A 99 -10.57 -19.34 11.13
C SER A 99 -11.19 -20.71 11.39
N SER A 100 -10.48 -21.57 12.10
CA SER A 100 -10.94 -22.91 12.47
C SER A 100 -12.22 -22.89 13.29
N THR A 101 -12.37 -21.88 14.13
CA THR A 101 -13.62 -21.60 14.88
C THR A 101 -14.12 -20.21 14.46
N GLU A 102 -15.37 -20.13 14.01
CA GLU A 102 -15.94 -18.88 13.55
C GLU A 102 -15.84 -17.78 14.61
N GLY A 103 -15.31 -16.62 14.20
CA GLY A 103 -15.15 -15.45 15.06
C GLY A 103 -14.00 -15.52 16.07
N ILE A 104 -13.21 -16.60 16.06
CA ILE A 104 -12.06 -16.80 16.98
C ILE A 104 -10.76 -16.85 16.18
N CYS A 105 -9.75 -16.14 16.64
CA CYS A 105 -8.42 -16.12 16.04
C CYS A 105 -7.67 -17.40 16.35
N ASP A 106 -7.19 -18.11 15.34
CA ASP A 106 -6.41 -19.34 15.50
C ASP A 106 -5.05 -19.10 16.17
N ASP A 107 -4.46 -17.91 16.01
CA ASP A 107 -3.13 -17.59 16.54
C ASP A 107 -3.13 -17.27 18.04
N CYS A 108 -4.21 -16.65 18.58
CA CYS A 108 -4.20 -16.16 19.97
C CYS A 108 -5.51 -16.31 20.74
N GLY A 109 -6.53 -16.94 20.14
CA GLY A 109 -7.87 -17.10 20.74
C GLY A 109 -8.64 -15.77 20.92
N GLY A 110 -8.18 -14.68 20.34
CA GLY A 110 -8.86 -13.38 20.39
C GLY A 110 -10.07 -13.35 19.45
N ARG A 111 -11.00 -12.41 19.68
CA ARG A 111 -12.17 -12.21 18.82
C ARG A 111 -11.76 -11.65 17.46
N LEU A 112 -12.39 -12.17 16.39
CA LEU A 112 -12.30 -11.63 15.04
C LEU A 112 -13.45 -10.65 14.80
N TYR A 113 -13.14 -9.49 14.18
CA TYR A 113 -14.14 -8.48 13.82
C TYR A 113 -13.91 -7.99 12.40
N GLN A 114 -14.95 -7.47 11.78
CA GLN A 114 -14.85 -6.73 10.53
C GLN A 114 -14.53 -5.27 10.86
N ARG A 115 -13.55 -4.69 10.17
CA ARG A 115 -13.19 -3.28 10.35
C ARG A 115 -14.33 -2.37 9.87
N GLU A 116 -14.44 -1.17 10.43
CA GLU A 116 -15.46 -0.20 10.04
C GLU A 116 -15.27 0.26 8.57
N ASP A 117 -14.03 0.38 8.11
CA ASP A 117 -13.68 0.74 6.74
C ASP A 117 -13.85 -0.42 5.72
N ASP A 118 -14.18 -1.63 6.17
CA ASP A 118 -14.55 -2.78 5.34
C ASP A 118 -16.08 -2.97 5.22
N GLN A 119 -16.86 -2.06 5.76
CA GLN A 119 -18.31 -2.05 5.57
C GLN A 119 -18.66 -1.61 4.13
N PRO A 120 -19.76 -2.11 3.53
CA PRO A 120 -20.11 -1.84 2.13
C PRO A 120 -20.09 -0.35 1.76
N LYS A 121 -20.64 0.51 2.63
CA LYS A 121 -20.65 1.96 2.42
C LYS A 121 -19.24 2.55 2.37
N SER A 122 -18.37 2.15 3.28
CA SER A 122 -16.98 2.63 3.33
C SER A 122 -16.16 2.11 2.15
N ILE A 123 -16.42 0.88 1.69
CA ILE A 123 -15.79 0.33 0.49
C ILE A 123 -16.09 1.18 -0.75
N VAL A 124 -17.36 1.58 -0.95
CA VAL A 124 -17.74 2.46 -2.07
C VAL A 124 -16.96 3.77 -2.01
N THR A 125 -16.95 4.44 -0.86
CA THR A 125 -16.18 5.69 -0.67
C THR A 125 -14.70 5.48 -0.97
N ARG A 126 -14.08 4.40 -0.48
CA ARG A 126 -12.66 4.09 -0.73
C ARG A 126 -12.38 3.91 -2.23
N LEU A 127 -13.25 3.26 -2.97
CA LEU A 127 -13.08 3.04 -4.40
C LEU A 127 -13.23 4.34 -5.19
N GLU A 128 -14.14 5.22 -4.79
CA GLU A 128 -14.29 6.56 -5.39
C GLU A 128 -13.06 7.43 -5.11
N VAL A 129 -12.61 7.46 -3.86
CA VAL A 129 -11.39 8.19 -3.46
C VAL A 129 -10.16 7.65 -4.20
N TYR A 130 -10.02 6.32 -4.34
CA TYR A 130 -8.93 5.73 -5.12
C TYR A 130 -8.95 6.24 -6.57
N ARG A 131 -10.10 6.19 -7.24
CA ARG A 131 -10.22 6.63 -8.64
C ARG A 131 -9.82 8.10 -8.85
N HIS A 132 -10.24 8.97 -7.94
CA HIS A 132 -10.00 10.41 -8.08
C HIS A 132 -8.63 10.87 -7.59
N SER A 133 -8.11 10.23 -6.57
CA SER A 133 -6.90 10.72 -5.88
C SER A 133 -5.67 9.86 -6.11
N THR A 134 -5.83 8.51 -6.17
CA THR A 134 -4.70 7.58 -6.19
C THR A 134 -4.41 7.04 -7.59
N ALA A 135 -5.44 6.75 -8.38
CA ALA A 135 -5.24 6.25 -9.75
C ALA A 135 -4.39 7.17 -10.65
N PRO A 136 -4.40 8.51 -10.52
CA PRO A 136 -3.50 9.39 -11.26
C PRO A 136 -2.00 9.14 -11.00
N LEU A 137 -1.63 8.51 -9.89
CA LEU A 137 -0.24 8.13 -9.61
C LEU A 137 0.32 7.12 -10.61
N VAL A 138 -0.54 6.29 -11.19
CA VAL A 138 -0.13 5.29 -12.19
C VAL A 138 0.54 5.99 -13.38
N GLU A 139 -0.11 7.01 -13.96
CA GLU A 139 0.49 7.76 -15.06
C GLU A 139 1.68 8.60 -14.61
N TYR A 140 1.59 9.24 -13.44
CA TYR A 140 2.68 10.02 -12.86
C TYR A 140 3.99 9.22 -12.75
N TYR A 141 3.95 7.99 -12.22
CA TYR A 141 5.14 7.15 -12.08
C TYR A 141 5.53 6.42 -13.35
N LYS A 142 4.57 6.17 -14.25
CA LYS A 142 4.83 5.62 -15.57
C LYS A 142 5.64 6.57 -16.45
N GLU A 143 5.30 7.85 -16.46
CA GLU A 143 6.05 8.90 -17.17
C GLU A 143 7.50 9.03 -16.68
N GLN A 144 7.74 8.74 -15.41
CA GLN A 144 9.08 8.71 -14.80
C GLN A 144 9.82 7.37 -15.02
N GLY A 145 9.20 6.36 -15.62
CA GLY A 145 9.79 5.04 -15.81
C GLY A 145 10.01 4.25 -14.51
N LEU A 146 9.28 4.62 -13.46
CA LEU A 146 9.36 3.99 -12.13
C LEU A 146 8.27 2.94 -11.89
N LEU A 147 7.20 2.92 -12.68
CA LEU A 147 6.05 2.05 -12.44
C LEU A 147 6.36 0.59 -12.79
N LEU A 148 6.00 -0.31 -11.89
CA LEU A 148 6.04 -1.75 -12.04
C LEU A 148 4.63 -2.31 -11.82
N SER A 149 3.86 -2.49 -12.90
CA SER A 149 2.50 -3.05 -12.83
C SER A 149 2.54 -4.56 -12.65
N LEU A 150 1.75 -5.06 -11.70
CA LEU A 150 1.69 -6.47 -11.29
C LEU A 150 0.25 -6.95 -11.20
N ASP A 151 -0.05 -8.06 -11.84
CA ASP A 151 -1.32 -8.75 -11.63
C ASP A 151 -1.39 -9.28 -10.19
N ALA A 152 -2.35 -8.79 -9.41
CA ALA A 152 -2.60 -9.15 -8.02
C ALA A 152 -3.77 -10.15 -7.86
N THR A 153 -4.11 -10.90 -8.91
CA THR A 153 -5.05 -12.03 -8.84
C THR A 153 -4.36 -13.31 -8.37
N GLY A 154 -5.12 -14.24 -7.82
CA GLY A 154 -4.62 -15.52 -7.34
C GLY A 154 -4.22 -15.54 -5.86
N SER A 155 -3.37 -16.50 -5.49
CA SER A 155 -2.92 -16.69 -4.10
C SER A 155 -1.89 -15.65 -3.67
N PRO A 156 -1.73 -15.40 -2.36
CA PRO A 156 -0.65 -14.54 -1.85
C PRO A 156 0.73 -15.01 -2.30
N GLU A 157 0.95 -16.32 -2.41
CA GLU A 157 2.20 -16.93 -2.83
C GLU A 157 2.52 -16.62 -4.30
N ASP A 158 1.50 -16.68 -5.18
CA ASP A 158 1.63 -16.32 -6.59
C ASP A 158 1.94 -14.83 -6.77
N ILE A 159 1.24 -13.97 -6.02
CA ILE A 159 1.47 -12.52 -6.02
C ILE A 159 2.89 -12.22 -5.54
N PHE A 160 3.32 -12.85 -4.45
CA PHE A 160 4.67 -12.69 -3.92
C PHE A 160 5.74 -13.11 -4.93
N ALA A 161 5.56 -14.25 -5.60
CA ALA A 161 6.50 -14.73 -6.61
C ALA A 161 6.63 -13.73 -7.79
N ARG A 162 5.49 -13.19 -8.29
CA ARG A 162 5.47 -12.15 -9.33
C ARG A 162 6.16 -10.86 -8.86
N THR A 163 5.91 -10.46 -7.61
CA THR A 163 6.55 -9.27 -7.02
C THR A 163 8.06 -9.43 -6.97
N MET A 164 8.55 -10.55 -6.45
CA MET A 164 9.99 -10.82 -6.35
C MET A 164 10.66 -10.87 -7.72
N HIS A 165 10.02 -11.49 -8.70
CA HIS A 165 10.53 -11.53 -10.09
C HIS A 165 10.65 -10.12 -10.68
N SER A 166 9.63 -9.29 -10.52
CA SER A 166 9.63 -7.91 -11.01
C SER A 166 10.72 -7.05 -10.34
N LEU A 167 10.87 -7.16 -9.02
CA LEU A 167 11.92 -6.46 -8.28
C LEU A 167 13.32 -6.89 -8.68
N GLN A 168 13.55 -8.18 -8.91
CA GLN A 168 14.84 -8.70 -9.38
C GLN A 168 15.19 -8.14 -10.76
N ALA A 169 14.24 -8.21 -11.71
CA ALA A 169 14.43 -7.66 -13.06
C ALA A 169 14.74 -6.15 -13.01
N ARG A 170 14.05 -5.39 -12.14
CA ARG A 170 14.30 -3.97 -11.93
C ARG A 170 15.69 -3.72 -11.37
N SER A 171 16.11 -4.45 -10.35
CA SER A 171 17.44 -4.35 -9.74
C SER A 171 18.57 -4.62 -10.75
N GLU A 172 18.40 -5.64 -11.59
CA GLU A 172 19.35 -5.94 -12.67
C GLU A 172 19.42 -4.83 -13.72
N SER A 173 18.28 -4.20 -14.03
CA SER A 173 18.23 -3.04 -14.93
C SER A 173 18.98 -1.85 -14.36
N LEU A 174 18.74 -1.51 -13.08
CA LEU A 174 19.40 -0.41 -12.39
C LEU A 174 20.91 -0.63 -12.23
N SER A 175 21.35 -1.87 -12.03
CA SER A 175 22.77 -2.20 -11.91
C SER A 175 23.57 -2.01 -13.20
N LYS A 176 22.87 -2.03 -14.36
CA LYS A 176 23.48 -1.80 -15.69
C LYS A 176 23.51 -0.34 -16.10
N GLN A 177 22.82 0.55 -15.39
CA GLN A 177 22.83 2.00 -15.65
C GLN A 177 24.05 2.64 -15.00
N PRO A 178 24.79 3.51 -15.72
CA PRO A 178 25.91 4.24 -15.13
C PRO A 178 25.41 5.16 -14.01
N ALA A 179 26.23 5.33 -12.97
CA ALA A 179 25.89 6.03 -11.72
C ALA A 179 25.49 7.53 -11.86
N GLY A 180 25.46 8.07 -13.07
CA GLY A 180 25.09 9.46 -13.36
C GLY A 180 23.71 9.66 -14.00
N GLU A 181 22.96 8.59 -14.32
CA GLU A 181 21.64 8.65 -14.98
C GLU A 181 20.48 8.14 -14.09
N ARG A 182 20.73 7.96 -12.80
CA ARG A 182 19.64 7.63 -11.87
C ARG A 182 18.90 8.92 -11.51
N VAL A 183 17.70 9.06 -12.05
CA VAL A 183 16.76 10.16 -11.76
C VAL A 183 16.06 9.87 -10.45
#